data_522786058fa035aaed72cef427f9e594
#
_entry.id   522786058fa035aaed72cef427f9e594
#
_cell.length_a   1.000
_cell.length_b   1.000
_cell.length_c   1.000
_cell.angle_alpha   90.00
_cell.angle_beta   90.00
_cell.angle_gamma   90.00
#
_symmetry.space_group_name_H-M   'P 1'
#
loop_
_entity.id
_entity.type
_entity.pdbx_description
1 polymer ?
#
loop_
_entity_poly.entity_id
_entity_poly.type
_entity_poly.pdbx_seq_one_letter_code
_entity_poly.pdbx_strand_id
1 'polypeptide(L)'
;MRTLSIPVFAATLLMAAHLLGPANLRAQQPAITAVPSGPPLPLQQVVANLEARNAQRTTALTEFQGDRVYRMQYRGFPGNRDAEMLVRVTFHAPNDKEFKIISESGSHFIIDHVFNKLIESEEEFSRTDNRQQNSLTRANYDFELAGFEDSPEGGTYILNLLPKTKNKFLYRGKIWVDAKDFAVTRIEGEPAKNPSMWIKKTSIAHRYTKVDGFWLPAENHTESQIRLGGTATLSIEYQNYKITKGPVRAARKNSQVGDSSLLDGRLASVATTP
;
A
#
# COMPACT_ATOMS: atom_id res chain seq x y z
N MET A 1 48.87 4.04 -28.45
CA MET A 1 49.88 3.11 -27.90
C MET A 1 50.04 3.35 -26.42
N ARG A 2 49.53 2.44 -25.63
CA ARG A 2 50.08 1.90 -24.36
C ARG A 2 48.99 1.07 -23.69
N THR A 3 49.10 -0.21 -23.93
CA THR A 3 48.45 -1.32 -23.24
C THR A 3 48.97 -1.39 -21.81
N LEU A 4 48.11 -1.51 -20.81
CA LEU A 4 48.50 -1.91 -19.45
C LEU A 4 47.79 -3.22 -19.12
N SER A 5 48.59 -4.27 -18.99
CA SER A 5 48.24 -5.61 -18.62
C SER A 5 48.00 -5.72 -17.12
N ILE A 6 47.00 -6.51 -16.75
CA ILE A 6 46.71 -6.90 -15.37
C ILE A 6 47.33 -8.30 -15.14
N PRO A 7 48.09 -8.52 -14.06
CA PRO A 7 48.56 -9.87 -13.71
C PRO A 7 47.57 -10.62 -12.83
N VAL A 8 47.27 -11.84 -13.22
CA VAL A 8 46.61 -12.90 -12.47
C VAL A 8 47.58 -13.44 -11.43
N PHE A 9 47.19 -13.54 -10.16
CA PHE A 9 47.88 -14.38 -9.17
C PHE A 9 46.97 -15.51 -8.71
N ALA A 10 47.36 -16.71 -9.13
CA ALA A 10 46.92 -17.97 -8.53
C ALA A 10 47.91 -18.34 -7.43
N ALA A 11 47.44 -18.72 -6.26
CA ALA A 11 48.23 -19.43 -5.26
C ALA A 11 47.41 -20.51 -4.59
N THR A 12 47.65 -21.72 -4.98
CA THR A 12 47.29 -22.99 -4.34
C THR A 12 48.21 -23.20 -3.15
N LEU A 13 47.67 -23.57 -1.98
CA LEU A 13 48.44 -24.30 -0.95
C LEU A 13 47.54 -25.30 -0.23
N LEU A 14 47.83 -26.57 -0.47
CA LEU A 14 47.37 -27.75 0.25
C LEU A 14 48.18 -27.89 1.54
N MET A 15 47.52 -28.07 2.68
CA MET A 15 48.11 -28.78 3.83
C MET A 15 47.03 -29.54 4.59
N ALA A 16 47.19 -30.85 4.58
CA ALA A 16 46.44 -31.78 5.40
C ALA A 16 47.10 -31.87 6.78
N ALA A 17 46.32 -31.76 7.84
CA ALA A 17 46.75 -32.18 9.16
C ALA A 17 45.54 -32.85 9.86
N HIS A 18 45.65 -34.14 10.03
CA HIS A 18 44.77 -34.94 10.89
C HIS A 18 45.08 -34.67 12.35
N LEU A 19 44.12 -34.20 13.11
CA LEU A 19 44.12 -34.31 14.57
C LEU A 19 42.73 -34.74 15.03
N LEU A 20 42.69 -35.94 15.60
CA LEU A 20 41.58 -36.47 16.37
C LEU A 20 41.34 -35.56 17.57
N GLY A 21 40.20 -34.88 17.62
CA GLY A 21 39.69 -34.14 18.75
C GLY A 21 38.40 -34.79 19.31
N PRO A 22 38.08 -34.63 20.58
CA PRO A 22 37.08 -35.42 21.30
C PRO A 22 35.67 -35.14 20.81
N ALA A 23 34.85 -36.18 20.85
CA ALA A 23 33.41 -36.15 20.52
C ALA A 23 32.68 -35.10 21.38
N ASN A 24 32.40 -33.95 20.80
CA ASN A 24 31.44 -33.01 21.35
C ASN A 24 30.04 -33.60 21.22
N LEU A 25 29.47 -34.03 22.31
CA LEU A 25 28.04 -34.23 22.48
C LEU A 25 27.33 -32.89 22.20
N ARG A 26 26.95 -32.72 20.96
CA ARG A 26 26.11 -31.61 20.56
C ARG A 26 24.75 -31.87 21.14
N ALA A 27 24.40 -31.21 22.25
CA ALA A 27 23.05 -31.16 22.75
C ALA A 27 22.16 -30.73 21.56
N GLN A 28 21.32 -31.63 21.08
CA GLN A 28 20.26 -31.33 20.15
C GLN A 28 19.34 -30.33 20.87
N GLN A 29 19.46 -29.05 20.52
CA GLN A 29 18.39 -28.12 20.82
C GLN A 29 17.11 -28.71 20.21
N PRO A 30 16.03 -28.83 21.01
CA PRO A 30 14.76 -29.24 20.45
C PRO A 30 14.45 -28.26 19.31
N ALA A 31 14.31 -28.80 18.10
CA ALA A 31 13.79 -28.05 16.98
C ALA A 31 12.46 -27.47 17.47
N ILE A 32 12.35 -26.15 17.53
CA ILE A 32 11.08 -25.47 17.71
C ILE A 32 10.26 -25.91 16.51
N THR A 33 9.41 -26.89 16.71
CA THR A 33 8.45 -27.34 15.71
C THR A 33 7.57 -26.14 15.48
N ALA A 34 7.76 -25.44 14.35
CA ALA A 34 6.84 -24.41 13.90
C ALA A 34 5.45 -25.06 13.92
N VAL A 35 4.56 -24.52 14.76
CA VAL A 35 3.17 -24.92 14.78
C VAL A 35 2.67 -24.73 13.34
N PRO A 36 2.19 -25.75 12.64
CA PRO A 36 1.71 -25.58 11.27
C PRO A 36 0.60 -24.55 11.34
N SER A 37 0.80 -23.40 10.71
CA SER A 37 -0.28 -22.46 10.45
C SER A 37 -1.35 -23.26 9.73
N GLY A 38 -2.60 -23.22 10.22
CA GLY A 38 -3.68 -24.02 9.67
C GLY A 38 -3.82 -23.83 8.15
N PRO A 39 -4.55 -24.70 7.44
CA PRO A 39 -4.66 -24.60 5.99
C PRO A 39 -5.15 -23.20 5.59
N PRO A 40 -4.63 -22.64 4.49
CA PRO A 40 -5.03 -21.33 4.01
C PRO A 40 -6.56 -21.28 3.82
N LEU A 41 -7.17 -20.14 4.17
CA LEU A 41 -8.59 -19.93 4.00
C LEU A 41 -8.99 -20.00 2.52
N PRO A 42 -10.22 -20.40 2.20
CA PRO A 42 -10.75 -20.30 0.84
C PRO A 42 -10.71 -18.86 0.34
N LEU A 43 -10.47 -18.66 -0.96
CA LEU A 43 -10.38 -17.35 -1.60
C LEU A 43 -11.52 -16.40 -1.22
N GLN A 44 -12.77 -16.91 -1.23
CA GLN A 44 -13.97 -16.12 -0.92
C GLN A 44 -13.90 -15.52 0.49
N GLN A 45 -13.38 -16.28 1.45
CA GLN A 45 -13.22 -15.82 2.83
C GLN A 45 -12.06 -14.83 2.97
N VAL A 46 -10.94 -15.05 2.28
CA VAL A 46 -9.81 -14.11 2.24
C VAL A 46 -10.27 -12.76 1.70
N VAL A 47 -10.99 -12.73 0.58
CA VAL A 47 -11.49 -11.50 -0.02
C VAL A 47 -12.54 -10.82 0.86
N ALA A 48 -13.46 -11.58 1.47
CA ALA A 48 -14.45 -11.03 2.40
C ALA A 48 -13.78 -10.38 3.63
N ASN A 49 -12.76 -11.02 4.19
CA ASN A 49 -11.99 -10.49 5.30
C ASN A 49 -11.19 -9.23 4.89
N LEU A 50 -10.56 -9.23 3.71
CA LEU A 50 -9.86 -8.08 3.15
C LEU A 50 -10.80 -6.86 3.03
N GLU A 51 -11.99 -7.04 2.44
CA GLU A 51 -13.00 -5.97 2.29
C GLU A 51 -13.46 -5.44 3.66
N ALA A 52 -13.81 -6.33 4.59
CA ALA A 52 -14.28 -5.97 5.92
C ALA A 52 -13.20 -5.22 6.72
N ARG A 53 -11.96 -5.70 6.70
CA ARG A 53 -10.84 -5.06 7.40
C ARG A 53 -10.46 -3.72 6.77
N ASN A 54 -10.52 -3.58 5.45
CA ASN A 54 -10.31 -2.30 4.79
C ASN A 54 -11.35 -1.26 5.23
N ALA A 55 -12.64 -1.63 5.27
CA ALA A 55 -13.70 -0.77 5.76
C ALA A 55 -13.47 -0.35 7.22
N GLN A 56 -13.12 -1.28 8.10
CA GLN A 56 -12.80 -0.99 9.51
C GLN A 56 -11.63 -0.02 9.66
N ARG A 57 -10.53 -0.25 8.91
CA ARG A 57 -9.35 0.64 8.95
C ARG A 57 -9.66 2.04 8.48
N THR A 58 -10.47 2.19 7.44
CA THR A 58 -10.87 3.50 6.90
C THR A 58 -11.64 4.31 7.94
N THR A 59 -12.48 3.68 8.75
CA THR A 59 -13.23 4.36 9.81
C THR A 59 -12.42 4.60 11.08
N ALA A 60 -11.39 3.80 11.33
CA ALA A 60 -10.57 3.89 12.54
C ALA A 60 -9.46 4.95 12.43
N LEU A 61 -8.96 5.22 11.23
CA LEU A 61 -7.91 6.21 10.98
C LEU A 61 -8.54 7.59 10.91
N THR A 62 -8.35 8.40 11.95
CA THR A 62 -8.94 9.74 12.04
C THR A 62 -7.99 10.83 11.54
N GLU A 63 -6.72 10.71 11.86
CA GLU A 63 -5.72 11.70 11.48
C GLU A 63 -4.35 11.07 11.39
N PHE A 64 -3.55 11.48 10.41
CA PHE A 64 -2.12 11.26 10.39
C PHE A 64 -1.39 12.42 9.72
N GLN A 65 -0.12 12.58 10.09
CA GLN A 65 0.85 13.40 9.38
C GLN A 65 2.00 12.50 8.93
N GLY A 66 2.55 12.79 7.75
CA GLY A 66 3.72 12.08 7.22
C GLY A 66 4.43 12.91 6.17
N ASP A 67 5.66 12.54 5.86
CA ASP A 67 6.44 13.17 4.81
C ASP A 67 6.53 12.22 3.61
N ARG A 68 6.53 12.79 2.40
CA ARG A 68 6.69 12.08 1.13
C ARG A 68 7.85 12.68 0.36
N VAL A 69 8.76 11.84 -0.07
CA VAL A 69 9.84 12.22 -0.99
C VAL A 69 9.51 11.69 -2.37
N TYR A 70 9.18 12.60 -3.26
CA TYR A 70 8.96 12.31 -4.69
C TYR A 70 10.30 12.42 -5.40
N ARG A 71 10.69 11.38 -6.13
CA ARG A 71 11.85 11.40 -7.04
C ARG A 71 11.41 10.95 -8.41
N MET A 72 11.77 11.71 -9.43
CA MET A 72 11.54 11.33 -10.81
C MET A 72 12.79 11.42 -11.62
N GLN A 73 13.04 10.41 -12.43
CA GLN A 73 14.10 10.33 -13.41
C GLN A 73 13.49 10.11 -14.79
N TYR A 74 13.83 10.94 -15.72
CA TYR A 74 13.54 10.72 -17.14
C TYR A 74 14.85 10.49 -17.90
N ARG A 75 14.89 9.43 -18.67
CA ARG A 75 16.04 9.05 -19.53
C ARG A 75 15.54 8.86 -20.94
N GLY A 76 15.94 9.76 -21.84
CA GLY A 76 15.50 9.71 -23.25
C GLY A 76 15.61 11.06 -23.96
N PHE A 77 14.99 11.12 -25.15
CA PHE A 77 14.90 12.36 -25.92
C PHE A 77 13.85 13.30 -25.33
N PRO A 78 14.09 14.66 -25.28
CA PRO A 78 15.25 15.41 -25.80
C PRO A 78 16.44 15.49 -24.84
N GLY A 79 16.45 14.76 -23.74
CA GLY A 79 17.54 14.74 -22.77
C GLY A 79 17.09 14.22 -21.41
N ASN A 80 18.06 13.85 -20.60
CA ASN A 80 17.82 13.34 -19.26
C ASN A 80 17.36 14.46 -18.31
N ARG A 81 16.44 14.14 -17.41
CA ARG A 81 15.93 15.08 -16.41
C ARG A 81 15.70 14.36 -15.10
N ASP A 82 16.04 15.03 -14.01
CA ASP A 82 15.80 14.53 -12.66
C ASP A 82 15.13 15.65 -11.84
N ALA A 83 14.26 15.25 -10.92
CA ALA A 83 13.68 16.14 -9.94
C ALA A 83 13.38 15.39 -8.65
N GLU A 84 13.44 16.14 -7.54
CA GLU A 84 13.04 15.68 -6.22
C GLU A 84 12.15 16.73 -5.55
N MET A 85 11.15 16.28 -4.79
CA MET A 85 10.28 17.15 -4.01
C MET A 85 9.94 16.48 -2.69
N LEU A 86 10.09 17.19 -1.58
CA LEU A 86 9.67 16.78 -0.24
C LEU A 86 8.36 17.49 0.10
N VAL A 87 7.36 16.70 0.45
CA VAL A 87 6.01 17.19 0.78
C VAL A 87 5.59 16.63 2.13
N ARG A 88 5.10 17.49 3.01
CA ARG A 88 4.38 17.08 4.21
C ARG A 88 2.91 16.93 3.90
N VAL A 89 2.35 15.80 4.31
CA VAL A 89 0.94 15.49 4.12
C VAL A 89 0.28 15.37 5.47
N THR A 90 -0.82 16.07 5.66
CA THR A 90 -1.71 15.92 6.82
C THR A 90 -3.05 15.39 6.33
N PHE A 91 -3.53 14.32 6.94
CA PHE A 91 -4.83 13.72 6.64
C PHE A 91 -5.76 13.90 7.81
N HIS A 92 -6.97 14.35 7.55
CA HIS A 92 -8.08 14.39 8.49
C HIS A 92 -9.27 13.62 7.91
N ALA A 93 -9.79 12.68 8.69
CA ALA A 93 -10.96 11.92 8.26
C ALA A 93 -12.19 12.83 8.08
N PRO A 94 -13.07 12.55 7.14
CA PRO A 94 -13.11 11.34 6.33
C PRO A 94 -12.24 11.41 5.06
N ASN A 95 -11.92 12.59 4.54
CA ASN A 95 -11.38 12.73 3.18
C ASN A 95 -10.45 13.92 2.99
N ASP A 96 -10.19 14.71 4.03
CA ASP A 96 -9.41 15.92 3.88
C ASP A 96 -7.90 15.61 3.89
N LYS A 97 -7.19 16.14 2.90
CA LYS A 97 -5.73 16.03 2.80
C LYS A 97 -5.14 17.38 2.47
N GLU A 98 -4.19 17.79 3.28
CA GLU A 98 -3.40 18.98 3.07
C GLU A 98 -1.99 18.59 2.64
N PHE A 99 -1.47 19.29 1.63
CA PHE A 99 -0.13 19.09 1.10
C PHE A 99 0.68 20.37 1.28
N LYS A 100 1.80 20.26 1.99
CA LYS A 100 2.75 21.36 2.16
C LYS A 100 4.09 21.00 1.53
N ILE A 101 4.46 21.65 0.44
CA ILE A 101 5.78 21.50 -0.17
C ILE A 101 6.81 22.07 0.80
N ILE A 102 7.81 21.27 1.16
CA ILE A 102 8.91 21.64 2.07
C ILE A 102 10.14 22.04 1.28
N SER A 103 10.46 21.28 0.24
CA SER A 103 11.58 21.59 -0.66
C SER A 103 11.36 20.93 -2.01
N GLU A 104 11.96 21.52 -3.01
CA GLU A 104 11.99 21.00 -4.38
C GLU A 104 13.33 21.31 -5.05
N SER A 105 13.76 20.44 -5.95
CA SER A 105 15.00 20.59 -6.69
C SER A 105 14.97 19.85 -8.02
N GLY A 106 15.84 20.26 -8.94
CA GLY A 106 16.00 19.64 -10.25
C GLY A 106 15.14 20.27 -11.34
N SER A 107 14.55 19.47 -12.21
CA SER A 107 13.84 19.96 -13.40
C SER A 107 12.50 20.61 -13.06
N HIS A 108 12.37 21.91 -13.28
CA HIS A 108 11.10 22.65 -13.14
C HIS A 108 9.98 22.03 -13.99
N PHE A 109 10.30 21.53 -15.19
CA PHE A 109 9.32 20.83 -16.02
C PHE A 109 8.69 19.63 -15.31
N ILE A 110 9.50 18.82 -14.62
CA ILE A 110 9.00 17.67 -13.85
C ILE A 110 8.19 18.14 -12.65
N ILE A 111 8.67 19.16 -11.93
CA ILE A 111 7.99 19.71 -10.76
C ILE A 111 6.60 20.20 -11.15
N ASP A 112 6.51 21.07 -12.16
CA ASP A 112 5.26 21.73 -12.54
C ASP A 112 4.27 20.78 -13.23
N HIS A 113 4.76 19.89 -14.12
CA HIS A 113 3.90 19.09 -15.00
C HIS A 113 3.69 17.66 -14.49
N VAL A 114 4.47 17.22 -13.51
CA VAL A 114 4.31 15.88 -12.93
C VAL A 114 3.98 15.95 -11.45
N PHE A 115 4.87 16.48 -10.60
CA PHE A 115 4.67 16.43 -9.15
C PHE A 115 3.46 17.25 -8.70
N ASN A 116 3.34 18.51 -9.16
CA ASN A 116 2.19 19.34 -8.81
C ASN A 116 0.89 18.74 -9.33
N LYS A 117 0.90 18.15 -10.54
CA LYS A 117 -0.28 17.45 -11.08
C LYS A 117 -0.65 16.17 -10.33
N LEU A 118 0.31 15.45 -9.77
CA LEU A 118 0.03 14.31 -8.90
C LEU A 118 -0.65 14.75 -7.61
N ILE A 119 -0.16 15.83 -6.98
CA ILE A 119 -0.76 16.42 -5.76
C ILE A 119 -2.18 16.92 -6.06
N GLU A 120 -2.36 17.75 -7.07
CA GLU A 120 -3.68 18.25 -7.50
C GLU A 120 -4.67 17.11 -7.75
N SER A 121 -4.23 16.06 -8.45
CA SER A 121 -5.07 14.89 -8.73
C SER A 121 -5.45 14.13 -7.46
N GLU A 122 -4.57 14.04 -6.48
CA GLU A 122 -4.85 13.38 -5.21
C GLU A 122 -5.80 14.21 -4.34
N GLU A 123 -5.65 15.54 -4.34
CA GLU A 123 -6.57 16.45 -3.67
C GLU A 123 -7.98 16.36 -4.27
N GLU A 124 -8.11 16.45 -5.59
CA GLU A 124 -9.37 16.31 -6.29
C GLU A 124 -10.03 14.96 -6.00
N PHE A 125 -9.23 13.89 -6.06
CA PHE A 125 -9.68 12.53 -5.77
C PHE A 125 -10.18 12.36 -4.33
N SER A 126 -9.53 13.03 -3.37
CA SER A 126 -9.91 12.97 -1.95
C SER A 126 -11.25 13.65 -1.69
N ARG A 127 -11.59 14.69 -2.46
CA ARG A 127 -12.83 15.46 -2.33
C ARG A 127 -14.04 14.79 -3.01
N THR A 128 -13.81 13.88 -3.95
CA THR A 128 -14.88 13.22 -4.70
C THR A 128 -15.20 11.83 -4.15
N ASP A 129 -16.48 11.43 -4.18
CA ASP A 129 -16.95 10.09 -3.75
C ASP A 129 -16.47 8.93 -4.63
N ASN A 130 -15.42 9.14 -5.43
CA ASN A 130 -14.86 8.16 -6.35
C ASN A 130 -14.11 6.99 -5.68
N ARG A 131 -14.03 6.97 -4.36
CA ARG A 131 -13.33 5.89 -3.61
C ARG A 131 -13.90 4.51 -3.90
N GLN A 132 -15.21 4.39 -4.07
CA GLN A 132 -15.84 3.10 -4.34
C GLN A 132 -15.39 2.52 -5.69
N GLN A 133 -15.18 3.37 -6.71
CA GLN A 133 -14.79 2.95 -8.06
C GLN A 133 -13.34 2.46 -8.16
N ASN A 134 -12.53 2.72 -7.12
CA ASN A 134 -11.10 2.37 -7.11
C ASN A 134 -10.72 1.44 -5.95
N SER A 135 -11.69 1.04 -5.13
CA SER A 135 -11.48 0.17 -3.99
C SER A 135 -11.14 -1.27 -4.42
N LEU A 136 -10.29 -1.95 -3.64
CA LEU A 136 -9.96 -3.36 -3.81
C LEU A 136 -11.12 -4.22 -3.29
N THR A 137 -12.19 -4.30 -4.09
CA THR A 137 -13.41 -5.04 -3.76
C THR A 137 -13.88 -5.87 -4.95
N ARG A 138 -14.75 -6.84 -4.67
CA ARG A 138 -15.40 -7.65 -5.70
C ARG A 138 -16.27 -6.86 -6.68
N ALA A 139 -16.64 -5.63 -6.34
CA ALA A 139 -17.31 -4.74 -7.28
C ALA A 139 -16.40 -4.33 -8.45
N ASN A 140 -15.11 -4.14 -8.18
CA ASN A 140 -14.14 -3.64 -9.16
C ASN A 140 -13.22 -4.73 -9.74
N TYR A 141 -13.08 -5.87 -9.04
CA TYR A 141 -12.13 -6.91 -9.40
C TYR A 141 -12.71 -8.32 -9.32
N ASP A 142 -12.24 -9.18 -10.19
CA ASP A 142 -12.21 -10.61 -9.97
C ASP A 142 -10.86 -10.95 -9.33
N PHE A 143 -10.90 -11.82 -8.32
CA PHE A 143 -9.73 -12.27 -7.57
C PHE A 143 -9.49 -13.75 -7.83
N GLU A 144 -8.23 -14.13 -7.98
CA GLU A 144 -7.82 -15.52 -8.07
C GLU A 144 -6.71 -15.79 -7.06
N LEU A 145 -6.76 -16.93 -6.37
CA LEU A 145 -5.68 -17.32 -5.47
C LEU A 145 -4.48 -17.80 -6.32
N ALA A 146 -3.38 -17.04 -6.26
CA ALA A 146 -2.14 -17.38 -6.95
C ALA A 146 -1.18 -18.19 -6.06
N GLY A 147 -1.30 -18.09 -4.73
CA GLY A 147 -0.44 -18.81 -3.81
C GLY A 147 -0.62 -18.38 -2.36
N PHE A 148 0.10 -19.09 -1.49
CA PHE A 148 0.24 -18.75 -0.07
C PHE A 148 1.71 -18.96 0.32
N GLU A 149 2.31 -17.92 0.89
CA GLU A 149 3.66 -17.97 1.47
C GLU A 149 3.52 -18.10 2.97
N ASP A 150 3.92 -19.25 3.52
CA ASP A 150 3.90 -19.46 4.97
C ASP A 150 5.11 -18.78 5.63
N SER A 151 4.89 -18.22 6.81
CA SER A 151 5.95 -17.63 7.61
C SER A 151 5.67 -17.78 9.10
N PRO A 152 6.71 -17.75 9.96
CA PRO A 152 6.54 -17.79 11.41
C PRO A 152 5.63 -16.66 11.94
N GLU A 153 5.50 -15.58 11.17
CA GLU A 153 4.70 -14.42 11.51
C GLU A 153 3.23 -14.54 11.12
N GLY A 154 2.83 -15.57 10.34
CA GLY A 154 1.44 -15.85 10.02
C GLY A 154 1.11 -16.06 8.54
N GLY A 155 2.08 -15.83 7.65
CA GLY A 155 1.95 -16.06 6.21
C GLY A 155 1.27 -14.94 5.43
N THR A 156 1.24 -15.11 4.11
CA THR A 156 0.77 -14.10 3.16
C THR A 156 0.02 -14.78 2.00
N TYR A 157 -1.19 -14.37 1.73
CA TYR A 157 -1.93 -14.77 0.53
C TYR A 157 -1.47 -13.95 -0.67
N ILE A 158 -1.24 -14.61 -1.81
CA ILE A 158 -0.96 -13.97 -3.09
C ILE A 158 -2.20 -14.09 -3.96
N LEU A 159 -2.78 -12.95 -4.35
CA LEU A 159 -3.97 -12.91 -5.18
C LEU A 159 -3.67 -12.22 -6.51
N ASN A 160 -4.13 -12.81 -7.62
CA ASN A 160 -4.19 -12.10 -8.89
C ASN A 160 -5.40 -11.15 -8.87
N LEU A 161 -5.17 -9.94 -9.38
CA LEU A 161 -6.18 -8.90 -9.59
C LEU A 161 -6.55 -8.80 -11.07
N LEU A 162 -7.82 -9.00 -11.38
CA LEU A 162 -8.39 -8.86 -12.71
C LEU A 162 -9.44 -7.74 -12.68
N PRO A 163 -9.11 -6.51 -13.14
CA PRO A 163 -10.04 -5.40 -13.09
C PRO A 163 -11.22 -5.63 -14.05
N LYS A 164 -12.46 -5.42 -13.56
CA LYS A 164 -13.70 -5.58 -14.33
C LYS A 164 -13.90 -4.47 -15.36
N THR A 165 -13.24 -3.33 -15.18
CA THR A 165 -13.36 -2.19 -16.09
C THR A 165 -11.99 -1.65 -16.49
N LYS A 166 -11.92 -1.00 -17.66
CA LYS A 166 -10.72 -0.29 -18.13
C LYS A 166 -10.66 1.10 -17.50
N ASN A 167 -10.15 1.17 -16.29
CA ASN A 167 -9.97 2.41 -15.53
C ASN A 167 -8.49 2.62 -15.20
N LYS A 168 -7.97 3.84 -15.38
CA LYS A 168 -6.56 4.19 -15.08
C LYS A 168 -6.18 4.08 -13.59
N PHE A 169 -7.18 4.02 -12.71
CA PHE A 169 -7.00 3.90 -11.27
C PHE A 169 -7.12 2.45 -10.76
N LEU A 170 -7.51 1.50 -11.63
CA LEU A 170 -7.50 0.09 -11.31
C LEU A 170 -6.19 -0.55 -11.79
N TYR A 171 -5.77 -1.61 -11.12
CA TYR A 171 -4.54 -2.33 -11.41
C TYR A 171 -4.83 -3.74 -11.92
N ARG A 172 -4.02 -4.21 -12.85
CA ARG A 172 -3.94 -5.63 -13.23
C ARG A 172 -2.60 -6.16 -12.74
N GLY A 173 -2.60 -7.23 -11.97
CA GLY A 173 -1.37 -7.78 -11.45
C GLY A 173 -1.60 -8.64 -10.22
N LYS A 174 -0.76 -8.48 -9.21
CA LYS A 174 -0.81 -9.27 -7.97
C LYS A 174 -0.87 -8.37 -6.74
N ILE A 175 -1.51 -8.87 -5.70
CA ILE A 175 -1.44 -8.33 -4.35
C ILE A 175 -0.99 -9.40 -3.37
N TRP A 176 -0.28 -8.96 -2.35
CA TRP A 176 0.09 -9.75 -1.18
C TRP A 176 -0.75 -9.27 -0.01
N VAL A 177 -1.41 -10.22 0.64
CA VAL A 177 -2.36 -9.95 1.73
C VAL A 177 -1.88 -10.67 2.98
N ASP A 178 -1.56 -9.90 4.02
CA ASP A 178 -1.19 -10.45 5.34
C ASP A 178 -2.30 -11.33 5.90
N ALA A 179 -1.96 -12.54 6.36
CA ALA A 179 -2.95 -13.53 6.76
C ALA A 179 -3.59 -13.26 8.13
N LYS A 180 -2.97 -12.42 8.97
CA LYS A 180 -3.53 -12.02 10.28
C LYS A 180 -4.42 -10.80 10.18
N ASP A 181 -3.91 -9.77 9.50
CA ASP A 181 -4.59 -8.49 9.43
C ASP A 181 -5.54 -8.39 8.24
N PHE A 182 -5.45 -9.28 7.26
CA PHE A 182 -6.12 -9.16 5.96
C PHE A 182 -5.91 -7.76 5.37
N ALA A 183 -4.65 -7.33 5.36
CA ALA A 183 -4.20 -6.06 4.81
C ALA A 183 -3.31 -6.30 3.60
N VAL A 184 -3.44 -5.45 2.59
CA VAL A 184 -2.50 -5.45 1.49
C VAL A 184 -1.15 -4.94 1.97
N THR A 185 -0.09 -5.73 1.75
CA THR A 185 1.28 -5.40 2.10
C THR A 185 2.10 -4.99 0.88
N ARG A 186 1.68 -5.46 -0.32
CA ARG A 186 2.34 -5.18 -1.60
C ARG A 186 1.36 -5.28 -2.74
N ILE A 187 1.55 -4.45 -3.76
CA ILE A 187 0.86 -4.50 -5.06
C ILE A 187 1.92 -4.46 -6.14
N GLU A 188 1.83 -5.33 -7.13
CA GLU A 188 2.64 -5.29 -8.35
C GLU A 188 1.77 -5.51 -9.58
N GLY A 189 2.00 -4.70 -10.61
CA GLY A 189 1.23 -4.82 -11.84
C GLY A 189 1.34 -3.64 -12.77
N GLU A 190 0.27 -3.41 -13.50
CA GLU A 190 0.11 -2.32 -14.45
C GLU A 190 -1.27 -1.68 -14.29
N PRO A 191 -1.48 -0.42 -14.67
CA PRO A 191 -2.81 0.17 -14.67
C PRO A 191 -3.70 -0.54 -15.71
N ALA A 192 -4.98 -0.74 -15.37
CA ALA A 192 -5.96 -1.38 -16.27
C ALA A 192 -6.20 -0.58 -17.57
N LYS A 193 -5.82 0.69 -17.57
CA LYS A 193 -5.79 1.59 -18.72
C LYS A 193 -4.57 2.51 -18.58
N ASN A 194 -3.79 2.66 -19.65
CA ASN A 194 -2.69 3.62 -19.65
C ASN A 194 -3.17 5.01 -19.25
N PRO A 195 -2.49 5.70 -18.34
CA PRO A 195 -2.90 7.03 -17.87
C PRO A 195 -2.80 8.11 -18.95
N SER A 196 -1.96 7.91 -19.98
CA SER A 196 -1.77 8.85 -21.09
C SER A 196 -1.53 8.12 -22.41
N MET A 197 -1.94 8.76 -23.52
CA MET A 197 -1.65 8.25 -24.86
C MET A 197 -0.15 8.21 -25.19
N TRP A 198 0.65 9.01 -24.50
CA TRP A 198 2.11 9.07 -24.68
C TRP A 198 2.84 7.94 -23.98
N ILE A 199 2.18 7.21 -23.11
CA ILE A 199 2.74 6.08 -22.37
C ILE A 199 2.46 4.80 -23.14
N LYS A 200 3.51 4.04 -23.42
CA LYS A 200 3.43 2.73 -24.08
C LYS A 200 3.10 1.63 -23.07
N LYS A 201 3.81 1.62 -21.95
CA LYS A 201 3.65 0.64 -20.86
C LYS A 201 4.02 1.30 -19.53
N THR A 202 3.33 0.91 -18.48
CA THR A 202 3.66 1.30 -17.11
C THR A 202 3.70 0.04 -16.24
N SER A 203 4.73 -0.10 -15.42
CA SER A 203 4.78 -1.04 -14.31
C SER A 203 4.71 -0.29 -12.99
N ILE A 204 4.03 -0.85 -12.02
CA ILE A 204 3.89 -0.29 -10.69
C ILE A 204 4.25 -1.32 -9.63
N ALA A 205 4.87 -0.85 -8.55
CA ALA A 205 5.10 -1.61 -7.34
C ALA A 205 4.84 -0.71 -6.13
N HIS A 206 3.87 -1.08 -5.30
CA HIS A 206 3.53 -0.40 -4.06
C HIS A 206 3.85 -1.31 -2.89
N ARG A 207 4.43 -0.76 -1.84
CA ARG A 207 4.67 -1.42 -0.57
C ARG A 207 3.99 -0.68 0.55
N TYR A 208 3.56 -1.43 1.55
CA TYR A 208 2.90 -0.90 2.74
C TYR A 208 3.66 -1.36 3.97
N THR A 209 3.62 -0.56 5.02
CA THR A 209 4.20 -0.88 6.32
C THR A 209 3.18 -0.67 7.43
N LYS A 210 3.36 -1.36 8.54
CA LYS A 210 2.48 -1.24 9.69
C LYS A 210 3.04 -0.22 10.67
N VAL A 211 2.31 0.87 10.89
CA VAL A 211 2.64 1.95 11.82
C VAL A 211 1.49 2.07 12.81
N ASP A 212 1.77 1.91 14.11
CA ASP A 212 0.77 2.01 15.19
C ASP A 212 -0.51 1.19 14.99
N GLY A 213 -0.40 0.05 14.28
CA GLY A 213 -1.51 -0.84 13.97
C GLY A 213 -2.24 -0.55 12.66
N PHE A 214 -1.87 0.50 11.93
CA PHE A 214 -2.39 0.82 10.60
C PHE A 214 -1.39 0.45 9.51
N TRP A 215 -1.89 -0.15 8.43
CA TRP A 215 -1.12 -0.40 7.22
C TRP A 215 -1.15 0.85 6.33
N LEU A 216 0.00 1.51 6.21
CA LEU A 216 0.17 2.75 5.46
C LEU A 216 1.17 2.56 4.32
N PRO A 217 1.10 3.36 3.24
CA PRO A 217 2.10 3.33 2.18
C PRO A 217 3.52 3.50 2.74
N ALA A 218 4.48 2.74 2.23
CA ALA A 218 5.89 2.87 2.55
C ALA A 218 6.68 3.32 1.31
N GLU A 219 6.35 2.75 0.16
CA GLU A 219 7.04 3.01 -1.09
C GLU A 219 6.07 2.83 -2.27
N ASN A 220 6.22 3.70 -3.26
CA ASN A 220 5.61 3.55 -4.56
C ASN A 220 6.72 3.69 -5.61
N HIS A 221 6.83 2.71 -6.49
CA HIS A 221 7.73 2.73 -7.62
C HIS A 221 6.94 2.53 -8.91
N THR A 222 7.14 3.43 -9.87
CA THR A 222 6.46 3.40 -11.17
C THR A 222 7.47 3.61 -12.27
N GLU A 223 7.53 2.69 -13.22
CA GLU A 223 8.33 2.83 -14.43
C GLU A 223 7.41 2.91 -15.65
N SER A 224 7.61 3.93 -16.47
CA SER A 224 6.80 4.17 -17.67
C SER A 224 7.67 4.30 -18.90
N GLN A 225 7.37 3.51 -19.93
CA GLN A 225 7.95 3.63 -21.25
C GLN A 225 7.20 4.66 -22.09
N ILE A 226 7.92 5.66 -22.61
CA ILE A 226 7.34 6.77 -23.38
C ILE A 226 7.39 6.46 -24.88
N ARG A 227 6.32 6.74 -25.62
CA ARG A 227 6.21 6.39 -27.05
C ARG A 227 7.24 7.07 -27.95
N LEU A 228 7.66 8.29 -27.63
CA LEU A 228 8.68 9.04 -28.38
C LEU A 228 10.12 8.67 -27.99
N GLY A 229 10.28 7.63 -27.20
CA GLY A 229 11.56 7.16 -26.68
C GLY A 229 11.88 7.68 -25.30
N GLY A 230 12.41 6.78 -24.49
CA GLY A 230 12.80 7.06 -23.11
C GLY A 230 11.95 6.34 -22.08
N THR A 231 12.46 6.39 -20.85
CA THR A 231 11.84 5.80 -19.66
C THR A 231 11.73 6.87 -18.59
N ALA A 232 10.55 6.94 -17.97
CA ALA A 232 10.31 7.75 -16.80
C ALA A 232 10.14 6.84 -15.59
N THR A 233 10.95 7.06 -14.56
CA THR A 233 10.89 6.34 -13.28
C THR A 233 10.49 7.33 -12.19
N LEU A 234 9.36 7.05 -11.54
CA LEU A 234 8.87 7.80 -10.39
C LEU A 234 8.96 6.89 -9.16
N SER A 235 9.60 7.38 -8.09
CA SER A 235 9.52 6.79 -6.77
C SER A 235 8.95 7.78 -5.77
N ILE A 236 8.12 7.28 -4.85
CA ILE A 236 7.60 8.05 -3.72
C ILE A 236 7.90 7.24 -2.47
N GLU A 237 8.73 7.79 -1.60
CA GLU A 237 9.02 7.23 -0.28
C GLU A 237 8.14 7.93 0.75
N TYR A 238 7.54 7.16 1.64
CA TYR A 238 6.65 7.67 2.69
C TYR A 238 7.31 7.44 4.04
N GLN A 239 7.45 8.49 4.83
CA GLN A 239 8.22 8.44 6.07
C GLN A 239 7.65 9.37 7.14
N ASN A 240 8.18 9.26 8.36
CA ASN A 240 7.87 10.15 9.49
C ASN A 240 6.37 10.18 9.86
N TYR A 241 5.69 9.04 9.73
CA TYR A 241 4.29 8.94 10.11
C TYR A 241 4.07 9.23 11.60
N LYS A 242 3.11 10.11 11.88
CA LYS A 242 2.56 10.38 13.20
C LYS A 242 1.06 10.20 13.12
N ILE A 243 0.52 9.24 13.88
CA ILE A 243 -0.91 8.89 13.83
C ILE A 243 -1.57 9.40 15.10
N THR A 244 -2.63 10.17 14.94
CA THR A 244 -3.52 10.54 16.04
C THR A 244 -4.67 9.53 16.06
N LYS A 245 -4.74 8.73 17.11
CA LYS A 245 -5.86 7.81 17.34
C LYS A 245 -7.02 8.62 17.89
N GLY A 246 -8.11 8.69 17.15
CA GLY A 246 -9.34 9.26 17.67
C GLY A 246 -9.86 8.44 18.87
N PRO A 247 -10.70 9.03 19.74
CA PRO A 247 -11.32 8.28 20.82
C PRO A 247 -12.10 7.11 20.21
N VAL A 248 -11.78 5.89 20.65
CA VAL A 248 -12.56 4.69 20.31
C VAL A 248 -13.99 4.98 20.77
N ARG A 249 -14.88 5.24 19.84
CA ARG A 249 -16.30 5.42 20.12
C ARG A 249 -16.79 4.07 20.63
N ALA A 250 -16.78 3.89 21.95
CA ALA A 250 -17.32 2.71 22.59
C ALA A 250 -18.72 2.49 22.01
N ALA A 251 -18.95 1.33 21.42
CA ALA A 251 -20.27 0.95 20.94
C ALA A 251 -21.24 1.15 22.10
N ARG A 252 -22.12 2.14 21.97
CA ARG A 252 -23.23 2.32 22.90
C ARG A 252 -24.02 1.01 22.86
N LYS A 253 -23.84 0.19 23.89
CA LYS A 253 -24.81 -0.85 24.21
C LYS A 253 -26.13 -0.11 24.44
N ASN A 254 -27.04 -0.22 23.50
CA ASN A 254 -28.43 0.07 23.73
C ASN A 254 -28.96 -0.96 24.76
N SER A 255 -28.82 -0.65 26.02
CA SER A 255 -29.64 -1.24 27.09
C SER A 255 -30.98 -0.57 26.98
N GLN A 256 -31.87 -1.09 26.15
CA GLN A 256 -33.27 -0.88 26.34
C GLN A 256 -33.66 -1.73 27.56
N VAL A 257 -33.65 -1.11 28.71
CA VAL A 257 -34.49 -1.56 29.85
C VAL A 257 -35.84 -0.93 29.60
N GLY A 258 -36.82 -1.79 29.32
CA GLY A 258 -38.21 -1.39 29.33
C GLY A 258 -38.61 -1.00 30.71
N ASP A 259 -39.33 0.10 30.83
CA ASP A 259 -40.26 0.29 31.89
C ASP A 259 -41.57 0.79 31.30
N SER A 260 -42.58 -0.07 31.49
CA SER A 260 -43.95 0.17 31.21
C SER A 260 -44.58 0.78 32.46
N SER A 261 -45.17 1.98 32.38
CA SER A 261 -46.40 2.25 33.15
C SER A 261 -47.04 3.59 32.73
N LEU A 262 -48.30 3.43 32.32
CA LEU A 262 -49.49 4.19 32.68
C LEU A 262 -49.69 5.58 32.06
N LEU A 263 -50.64 5.60 31.09
CA LEU A 263 -51.97 6.22 31.16
C LEU A 263 -52.01 7.72 31.52
N ASP A 264 -52.46 8.54 30.66
CA ASP A 264 -53.78 9.15 30.61
C ASP A 264 -53.77 10.53 29.86
N GLY A 265 -54.56 10.69 28.86
CA GLY A 265 -55.72 11.53 28.89
C GLY A 265 -55.59 12.92 28.19
N ARG A 266 -56.42 13.06 27.13
CA ARG A 266 -57.11 14.27 26.63
C ARG A 266 -56.41 15.18 25.61
N LEU A 267 -56.86 15.04 24.36
CA LEU A 267 -57.90 15.83 23.65
C LEU A 267 -57.67 17.34 23.57
N ALA A 268 -57.68 17.76 22.36
CA ALA A 268 -58.27 18.92 21.72
C ALA A 268 -57.22 19.75 20.97
N SER A 269 -57.31 19.83 19.67
CA SER A 269 -58.26 20.46 18.77
C SER A 269 -57.73 21.76 18.17
N VAL A 270 -57.72 21.76 16.83
CA VAL A 270 -58.16 22.83 15.91
C VAL A 270 -57.13 23.83 15.37
N ALA A 271 -56.83 23.62 14.10
CA ALA A 271 -57.14 24.54 12.95
C ALA A 271 -56.17 25.69 12.71
N THR A 272 -55.70 25.77 11.55
CA THR A 272 -56.03 26.34 10.26
C THR A 272 -54.96 27.31 9.76
N THR A 273 -54.53 27.03 8.60
CA THR A 273 -53.89 27.80 7.51
C THR A 273 -54.29 29.32 7.44
N PRO A 274 -53.61 30.15 6.70
CA PRO A 274 -53.20 29.93 5.30
C PRO A 274 -51.69 29.89 5.02
#